data_1bf46bd15bd97974576e6b0895d1e52a
#
_entry.id   1bf46bd15bd97974576e6b0895d1e52a
#
_cell.length_a   1.000
_cell.length_b   1.000
_cell.length_c   1.000
_cell.angle_alpha   90.00
_cell.angle_beta   90.00
_cell.angle_gamma   90.00
#
_symmetry.space_group_name_H-M   'P 1'
#
loop_
_entity.id
_entity.type
_entity.pdbx_description
1 polymer ?
#
loop_
_entity_poly.entity_id
_entity_poly.type
_entity_poly.pdbx_seq_one_letter_code
_entity_poly.pdbx_strand_id
1 'polypeptide(L)'
;MYKKQNRDKQKDIRVVSLEDLVPRDHLLRKIDRAINFDFIYEEVKDLYSATEWGKPGIDPVSLFKIVLIQHLYGIRSMRQTIKEIEVNMAYRWFIGYDLFEKIPHFSTFSKNYTRRFQGTQIFERIFEKILEEAINSGYVDASAVFIDGTHVKASANKKKNRKVEIEATAKAYQEQLDEEIRKDREAHGKRPLKKDDDSDDNEDGNIGGTGERKTITESTTDPESGLFHKGEHEKQFAYVANTACDRHNFVLGFVLGAGNIHDSQMFSGIYQKVIERFPQVEAVAIDAGYKTPGIMKEILDNGKIPCTPYKRPMTKDGFFKKNEYVYDEYYDCIICPNNQPLKYSTTNKEGYKEYKSDPAICSKCAMREKCTQSKNCQKVVTRHVWAEYMEKAEDYRHTPQYKKIYAERKQTIERVFACAKEQHGMRYTHLRGLARVTSQLTLLFASMNLKKLATWKDRNGLLCLLEKLLIIVKGYFRNPKVPFLSTVWKGLHTQPLLHSYKGNHATLSAPAKL
;
A
#
# COMPACT_ATOMS: atom_id res chain seq x y z
N MET A 1 -26.57 25.17 -38.16
CA MET A 1 -25.93 26.47 -38.51
C MET A 1 -24.86 26.76 -37.48
N TYR A 2 -23.58 26.97 -37.85
CA TYR A 2 -22.51 27.35 -36.93
C TYR A 2 -22.24 28.86 -37.03
N LYS A 3 -21.85 29.48 -35.88
CA LYS A 3 -21.47 30.87 -35.82
C LYS A 3 -19.95 30.97 -35.76
N LYS A 4 -19.33 31.70 -36.69
CA LYS A 4 -17.88 31.92 -36.72
C LYS A 4 -17.49 32.78 -35.50
N GLN A 5 -16.47 32.33 -34.75
CA GLN A 5 -15.93 33.06 -33.61
C GLN A 5 -15.16 34.31 -34.07
N ASN A 6 -15.46 35.45 -33.44
CA ASN A 6 -14.66 36.67 -33.64
C ASN A 6 -13.38 36.57 -32.80
N ARG A 7 -12.23 36.37 -33.44
CA ARG A 7 -10.91 36.26 -32.80
C ARG A 7 -10.32 37.59 -32.34
N ASP A 8 -10.84 38.70 -32.82
CA ASP A 8 -10.34 40.05 -32.44
C ASP A 8 -10.63 40.34 -30.95
N LYS A 9 -11.66 39.72 -30.36
CA LYS A 9 -11.95 39.82 -28.95
C LYS A 9 -10.78 39.34 -28.04
N GLN A 10 -9.84 38.57 -28.57
CA GLN A 10 -8.63 38.16 -27.83
C GLN A 10 -7.64 39.30 -27.64
N LYS A 11 -7.78 40.39 -28.39
CA LYS A 11 -6.95 41.62 -28.31
C LYS A 11 -7.54 42.68 -27.39
N ASP A 12 -8.77 42.46 -26.87
CA ASP A 12 -9.44 43.40 -26.00
C ASP A 12 -8.66 43.53 -24.68
N ILE A 13 -8.36 44.74 -24.28
CA ILE A 13 -7.72 45.04 -23.00
C ILE A 13 -8.78 44.96 -21.90
N ARG A 14 -8.51 44.16 -20.88
CA ARG A 14 -9.35 44.03 -19.68
C ARG A 14 -8.48 44.13 -18.44
N VAL A 15 -8.95 44.85 -17.43
CA VAL A 15 -8.30 44.89 -16.11
C VAL A 15 -8.91 43.79 -15.24
N VAL A 16 -8.12 42.76 -14.94
CA VAL A 16 -8.53 41.62 -14.12
C VAL A 16 -7.37 41.21 -13.21
N SER A 17 -7.69 40.75 -12.03
CA SER A 17 -6.67 40.13 -11.14
C SER A 17 -6.49 38.66 -11.47
N LEU A 18 -5.34 38.08 -11.12
CA LEU A 18 -5.11 36.63 -11.22
C LEU A 18 -6.12 35.86 -10.36
N GLU A 19 -6.53 36.44 -9.24
CA GLU A 19 -7.57 35.89 -8.36
C GLU A 19 -8.92 35.75 -9.08
N ASP A 20 -9.30 36.70 -9.94
CA ASP A 20 -10.58 36.66 -10.68
C ASP A 20 -10.54 35.66 -11.85
N LEU A 21 -9.35 35.40 -12.41
CA LEU A 21 -9.19 34.52 -13.58
C LEU A 21 -9.29 33.03 -13.23
N VAL A 22 -9.05 32.64 -11.97
CA VAL A 22 -9.15 31.27 -11.54
C VAL A 22 -10.57 30.94 -11.06
N PRO A 23 -11.29 30.00 -11.66
CA PRO A 23 -12.65 29.64 -11.26
C PRO A 23 -12.72 29.25 -9.76
N ARG A 24 -13.80 29.66 -9.08
CA ARG A 24 -13.96 29.42 -7.63
C ARG A 24 -14.05 27.96 -7.26
N ASP A 25 -14.53 27.10 -8.15
CA ASP A 25 -14.68 25.65 -8.01
C ASP A 25 -13.44 24.86 -8.50
N HIS A 26 -12.37 25.57 -8.94
CA HIS A 26 -11.15 24.91 -9.42
C HIS A 26 -10.48 24.07 -8.33
N LEU A 27 -9.94 22.88 -8.71
CA LEU A 27 -9.33 21.92 -7.77
C LEU A 27 -8.26 22.58 -6.89
N LEU A 28 -7.39 23.40 -7.45
CA LEU A 28 -6.31 24.03 -6.68
C LEU A 28 -6.82 24.99 -5.60
N ARG A 29 -7.97 25.66 -5.83
CA ARG A 29 -8.62 26.44 -4.77
C ARG A 29 -9.19 25.57 -3.66
N LYS A 30 -9.74 24.41 -4.01
CA LYS A 30 -10.22 23.43 -3.02
C LYS A 30 -9.06 22.91 -2.18
N ILE A 31 -7.92 22.65 -2.81
CA ILE A 31 -6.69 22.22 -2.14
C ILE A 31 -6.17 23.31 -1.20
N ASP A 32 -6.07 24.54 -1.66
CA ASP A 32 -5.55 25.68 -0.88
C ASP A 32 -6.42 25.96 0.36
N ARG A 33 -7.74 25.78 0.24
CA ARG A 33 -8.69 25.86 1.39
C ARG A 33 -8.62 24.65 2.32
N ALA A 34 -8.23 23.48 1.80
CA ALA A 34 -8.27 22.23 2.56
C ALA A 34 -7.11 22.08 3.54
N ILE A 35 -5.95 22.65 3.23
CA ILE A 35 -4.73 22.55 4.04
C ILE A 35 -3.94 23.86 3.96
N ASN A 36 -3.45 24.33 5.10
CA ASN A 36 -2.45 25.39 5.13
C ASN A 36 -1.06 24.76 4.91
N PHE A 37 -0.31 25.27 3.94
CA PHE A 37 1.03 24.79 3.58
C PHE A 37 2.16 25.41 4.41
N ASP A 38 1.86 26.32 5.33
CA ASP A 38 2.89 27.02 6.14
C ASP A 38 3.70 26.08 7.01
N PHE A 39 3.19 24.88 7.34
CA PHE A 39 3.95 23.85 8.03
C PHE A 39 5.26 23.48 7.31
N ILE A 40 5.33 23.66 5.97
CA ILE A 40 6.54 23.40 5.19
C ILE A 40 7.68 24.32 5.63
N TYR A 41 7.40 25.57 6.00
CA TYR A 41 8.44 26.48 6.48
C TYR A 41 9.11 25.96 7.74
N GLU A 42 8.33 25.45 8.69
CA GLU A 42 8.86 24.89 9.93
C GLU A 42 9.70 23.62 9.66
N GLU A 43 9.23 22.75 8.76
CA GLU A 43 9.92 21.50 8.43
C GLU A 43 11.24 21.71 7.66
N VAL A 44 11.41 22.83 6.96
CA VAL A 44 12.64 23.12 6.21
C VAL A 44 13.53 24.18 6.86
N LYS A 45 13.14 24.77 7.98
CA LYS A 45 13.81 25.87 8.64
C LYS A 45 15.31 25.65 8.80
N ASP A 46 15.70 24.48 9.30
CA ASP A 46 17.09 24.13 9.56
C ASP A 46 17.88 23.77 8.28
N LEU A 47 17.19 23.62 7.16
CA LEU A 47 17.78 23.31 5.85
C LEU A 47 18.16 24.56 5.04
N TYR A 48 17.75 25.74 5.52
CA TYR A 48 18.04 27.03 4.90
C TYR A 48 18.99 27.83 5.79
N SER A 49 19.85 28.63 5.15
CA SER A 49 20.79 29.47 5.88
C SER A 49 20.05 30.55 6.68
N ALA A 50 20.43 30.72 7.94
CA ALA A 50 19.93 31.80 8.79
C ALA A 50 20.53 33.17 8.42
N THR A 51 21.53 33.20 7.53
CA THR A 51 22.21 34.45 7.16
C THR A 51 21.44 35.19 6.07
N GLU A 52 21.22 36.48 6.27
CA GLU A 52 20.58 37.37 5.30
C GLU A 52 21.47 37.71 4.10
N TRP A 53 22.71 37.25 4.09
CA TRP A 53 23.68 37.53 3.03
C TRP A 53 23.56 36.54 1.89
N GLY A 54 23.36 37.05 0.67
CA GLY A 54 23.34 36.26 -0.56
C GLY A 54 22.02 36.41 -1.35
N LYS A 55 21.95 35.71 -2.49
CA LYS A 55 20.73 35.70 -3.32
C LYS A 55 19.62 34.94 -2.58
N PRO A 56 18.43 35.53 -2.38
CA PRO A 56 17.29 34.85 -1.77
C PRO A 56 17.02 33.49 -2.43
N GLY A 57 16.78 32.48 -1.61
CA GLY A 57 16.32 31.18 -2.07
C GLY A 57 14.91 31.28 -2.66
N ILE A 58 14.52 30.27 -3.46
CA ILE A 58 13.12 30.16 -3.86
C ILE A 58 12.32 29.75 -2.62
N ASP A 59 11.14 30.33 -2.49
CA ASP A 59 10.18 29.97 -1.46
C ASP A 59 9.91 28.47 -1.40
N PRO A 60 10.12 27.79 -0.26
CA PRO A 60 9.97 26.34 -0.16
C PRO A 60 8.53 25.88 -0.40
N VAL A 61 7.52 26.63 0.03
CA VAL A 61 6.11 26.30 -0.19
C VAL A 61 5.81 26.29 -1.68
N SER A 62 6.21 27.35 -2.40
CA SER A 62 6.07 27.41 -3.87
C SER A 62 6.82 26.28 -4.56
N LEU A 63 8.02 25.93 -4.08
CA LEU A 63 8.82 24.84 -4.65
C LEU A 63 8.12 23.47 -4.51
N PHE A 64 7.54 23.18 -3.35
CA PHE A 64 6.78 21.93 -3.15
C PHE A 64 5.44 21.95 -3.89
N LYS A 65 4.74 23.10 -3.94
CA LYS A 65 3.52 23.26 -4.74
C LYS A 65 3.76 22.98 -6.23
N ILE A 66 4.92 23.34 -6.80
CA ILE A 66 5.31 22.98 -8.19
C ILE A 66 5.34 21.45 -8.37
N VAL A 67 5.96 20.73 -7.43
CA VAL A 67 6.03 19.25 -7.50
C VAL A 67 4.67 18.62 -7.29
N LEU A 68 3.85 19.16 -6.38
CA LEU A 68 2.46 18.71 -6.18
C LEU A 68 1.64 18.87 -7.47
N ILE A 69 1.76 19.98 -8.20
CA ILE A 69 1.11 20.18 -9.51
C ILE A 69 1.50 19.05 -10.47
N GLN A 70 2.79 18.69 -10.54
CA GLN A 70 3.26 17.60 -11.39
C GLN A 70 2.47 16.31 -11.13
N HIS A 71 2.34 15.93 -9.86
CA HIS A 71 1.66 14.68 -9.49
C HIS A 71 0.14 14.80 -9.52
N LEU A 72 -0.44 15.94 -9.13
CA LEU A 72 -1.90 16.18 -9.17
C LEU A 72 -2.48 16.02 -10.58
N TYR A 73 -1.71 16.43 -11.59
CA TYR A 73 -2.15 16.43 -12.99
C TYR A 73 -1.42 15.37 -13.84
N GLY A 74 -0.60 14.51 -13.23
CA GLY A 74 0.11 13.42 -13.91
C GLY A 74 1.08 13.90 -15.00
N ILE A 75 1.66 15.09 -14.83
CA ILE A 75 2.59 15.67 -15.82
C ILE A 75 3.90 14.86 -15.80
N ARG A 76 4.35 14.42 -16.97
CA ARG A 76 5.42 13.42 -17.09
C ARG A 76 6.80 13.86 -16.60
N SER A 77 7.09 15.17 -16.61
CA SER A 77 8.42 15.66 -16.24
C SER A 77 8.38 17.07 -15.66
N MET A 78 9.36 17.38 -14.80
CA MET A 78 9.49 18.73 -14.23
C MET A 78 9.67 19.79 -15.32
N ARG A 79 10.35 19.48 -16.43
CA ARG A 79 10.47 20.42 -17.57
C ARG A 79 9.12 20.75 -18.17
N GLN A 80 8.25 19.77 -18.34
CA GLN A 80 6.90 20.00 -18.84
C GLN A 80 6.04 20.74 -17.80
N THR A 81 6.19 20.38 -16.51
CA THR A 81 5.49 21.07 -15.42
C THR A 81 5.77 22.58 -15.42
N ILE A 82 7.02 22.99 -15.57
CA ILE A 82 7.38 24.41 -15.65
C ILE A 82 6.74 25.09 -16.86
N LYS A 83 6.79 24.45 -18.03
CA LYS A 83 6.13 25.00 -19.25
C LYS A 83 4.62 25.14 -19.09
N GLU A 84 3.96 24.19 -18.43
CA GLU A 84 2.54 24.28 -18.12
C GLU A 84 2.24 25.44 -17.14
N ILE A 85 3.08 25.60 -16.10
CA ILE A 85 2.94 26.69 -15.13
C ILE A 85 3.13 28.06 -15.80
N GLU A 86 4.04 28.19 -16.77
CA GLU A 86 4.29 29.44 -17.50
C GLU A 86 3.03 30.00 -18.15
N VAL A 87 2.13 29.14 -18.63
CA VAL A 87 0.94 29.53 -19.40
C VAL A 87 -0.39 29.30 -18.66
N ASN A 88 -0.39 28.57 -17.55
CA ASN A 88 -1.61 28.23 -16.81
C ASN A 88 -1.80 29.14 -15.59
N MET A 89 -2.82 29.99 -15.63
CA MET A 89 -3.10 30.96 -14.58
C MET A 89 -3.45 30.32 -13.24
N ALA A 90 -4.16 29.19 -13.24
CA ALA A 90 -4.51 28.48 -12.00
C ALA A 90 -3.27 27.88 -11.32
N TYR A 91 -2.28 27.43 -12.10
CA TYR A 91 -1.03 26.94 -11.56
C TYR A 91 -0.19 28.08 -10.98
N ARG A 92 -0.08 29.22 -11.67
CA ARG A 92 0.58 30.43 -11.18
C ARG A 92 -0.02 30.91 -9.86
N TRP A 93 -1.35 31.01 -9.84
CA TRP A 93 -2.10 31.39 -8.64
C TRP A 93 -1.78 30.46 -7.47
N PHE A 94 -1.78 29.15 -7.69
CA PHE A 94 -1.56 28.17 -6.63
C PHE A 94 -0.16 28.22 -6.03
N ILE A 95 0.86 28.50 -6.85
CA ILE A 95 2.25 28.64 -6.37
C ILE A 95 2.56 30.02 -5.82
N GLY A 96 1.62 31.00 -5.89
CA GLY A 96 1.78 32.34 -5.38
C GLY A 96 2.58 33.28 -6.28
N TYR A 97 2.64 33.02 -7.60
CA TYR A 97 3.36 33.83 -8.59
C TYR A 97 2.38 34.70 -9.37
N ASP A 98 2.78 35.92 -9.71
CA ASP A 98 1.98 36.79 -10.56
C ASP A 98 2.03 36.40 -12.06
N LEU A 99 1.30 37.13 -12.93
CA LEU A 99 1.19 36.83 -14.36
C LEU A 99 2.52 36.95 -15.10
N PHE A 100 3.43 37.81 -14.66
CA PHE A 100 4.67 38.16 -15.35
C PHE A 100 5.92 37.66 -14.62
N GLU A 101 5.78 37.20 -13.40
CA GLU A 101 6.88 36.71 -12.60
C GLU A 101 7.52 35.47 -13.25
N LYS A 102 8.85 35.43 -13.25
CA LYS A 102 9.60 34.35 -13.90
C LYS A 102 9.51 33.07 -13.08
N ILE A 103 9.00 32.02 -13.71
CA ILE A 103 8.93 30.70 -13.11
C ILE A 103 10.34 30.10 -12.95
N PRO A 104 10.63 29.41 -11.83
CA PRO A 104 11.92 28.77 -11.60
C PRO A 104 12.28 27.76 -12.68
N HIS A 105 13.57 27.67 -12.99
CA HIS A 105 14.03 26.69 -13.97
C HIS A 105 13.77 25.24 -13.49
N PHE A 106 13.45 24.33 -14.39
CA PHE A 106 13.08 22.94 -14.07
C PHE A 106 14.14 22.18 -13.25
N SER A 107 15.43 22.54 -13.34
CA SER A 107 16.50 21.93 -12.54
C SER A 107 16.56 22.41 -11.10
N THR A 108 15.78 23.42 -10.74
CA THR A 108 15.85 24.06 -9.42
C THR A 108 15.42 23.08 -8.31
N PHE A 109 14.34 22.33 -8.51
CA PHE A 109 13.94 21.31 -7.54
C PHE A 109 15.01 20.25 -7.38
N SER A 110 15.57 19.74 -8.47
CA SER A 110 16.62 18.72 -8.41
C SER A 110 17.89 19.22 -7.68
N LYS A 111 18.27 20.49 -7.88
CA LYS A 111 19.39 21.10 -7.14
C LYS A 111 19.08 21.25 -5.65
N ASN A 112 17.88 21.68 -5.29
CA ASN A 112 17.45 21.78 -3.90
C ASN A 112 17.34 20.38 -3.26
N TYR A 113 16.80 19.38 -4.00
CA TYR A 113 16.78 18.01 -3.53
C TYR A 113 18.18 17.55 -3.12
N THR A 114 19.16 17.65 -4.02
CA THR A 114 20.52 17.15 -3.74
C THR A 114 21.23 17.93 -2.62
N ARG A 115 20.97 19.24 -2.51
CA ARG A 115 21.70 20.09 -1.56
C ARG A 115 21.06 20.17 -0.17
N ARG A 116 19.72 20.00 -0.08
CA ARG A 116 18.96 20.26 1.15
C ARG A 116 18.08 19.09 1.58
N PHE A 117 17.36 18.47 0.65
CA PHE A 117 16.29 17.52 1.00
C PHE A 117 16.74 16.05 1.00
N GLN A 118 17.83 15.73 0.32
CA GLN A 118 18.35 14.36 0.28
C GLN A 118 18.80 13.93 1.67
N GLY A 119 18.32 12.77 2.13
CA GLY A 119 18.61 12.25 3.48
C GLY A 119 17.77 12.85 4.60
N THR A 120 16.82 13.75 4.27
CA THR A 120 15.85 14.27 5.24
C THR A 120 14.50 13.55 5.10
N GLN A 121 13.64 13.71 6.11
CA GLN A 121 12.29 13.14 6.13
C GLN A 121 11.20 14.12 5.65
N ILE A 122 11.58 15.17 4.91
CA ILE A 122 10.62 16.24 4.51
C ILE A 122 9.46 15.70 3.66
N PHE A 123 9.72 14.73 2.78
CA PHE A 123 8.69 14.16 1.91
C PHE A 123 7.69 13.33 2.71
N GLU A 124 8.19 12.54 3.65
CA GLU A 124 7.42 11.76 4.61
C GLU A 124 6.57 12.69 5.49
N ARG A 125 7.16 13.78 6.00
CA ARG A 125 6.44 14.78 6.81
C ARG A 125 5.28 15.43 6.04
N ILE A 126 5.49 15.78 4.77
CA ILE A 126 4.41 16.32 3.92
C ILE A 126 3.29 15.28 3.72
N PHE A 127 3.65 14.03 3.46
CA PHE A 127 2.67 12.95 3.34
C PHE A 127 1.89 12.75 4.66
N GLU A 128 2.60 12.68 5.77
CA GLU A 128 2.02 12.50 7.11
C GLU A 128 1.07 13.63 7.46
N LYS A 129 1.46 14.88 7.22
CA LYS A 129 0.63 16.04 7.53
C LYS A 129 -0.69 16.05 6.75
N ILE A 130 -0.65 15.69 5.48
CA ILE A 130 -1.85 15.55 4.65
C ILE A 130 -2.74 14.41 5.15
N LEU A 131 -2.14 13.28 5.53
CA LEU A 131 -2.88 12.15 6.07
C LEU A 131 -3.50 12.45 7.44
N GLU A 132 -2.77 13.13 8.32
CA GLU A 132 -3.28 13.62 9.62
C GLU A 132 -4.50 14.52 9.44
N GLU A 133 -4.45 15.45 8.49
CA GLU A 133 -5.58 16.32 8.21
C GLU A 133 -6.81 15.54 7.72
N ALA A 134 -6.61 14.46 6.97
CA ALA A 134 -7.69 13.57 6.55
C ALA A 134 -8.25 12.76 7.75
N ILE A 135 -7.39 12.30 8.66
CA ILE A 135 -7.78 11.60 9.90
C ILE A 135 -8.59 12.54 10.80
N ASN A 136 -8.06 13.75 11.05
CA ASN A 136 -8.72 14.76 11.88
C ASN A 136 -10.08 15.20 11.34
N SER A 137 -10.23 15.17 10.01
CA SER A 137 -11.51 15.44 9.34
C SER A 137 -12.49 14.24 9.37
N GLY A 138 -12.11 13.09 9.95
CA GLY A 138 -12.95 11.88 10.02
C GLY A 138 -13.13 11.16 8.68
N TYR A 139 -12.24 11.37 7.72
CA TYR A 139 -12.36 10.78 6.38
C TYR A 139 -11.64 9.45 6.20
N VAL A 140 -10.76 9.09 7.14
CA VAL A 140 -10.02 7.83 7.10
C VAL A 140 -10.77 6.76 7.89
N ASP A 141 -11.15 5.67 7.23
CA ASP A 141 -11.71 4.47 7.85
C ASP A 141 -10.72 3.30 7.74
N ALA A 142 -9.85 3.21 8.73
CA ALA A 142 -8.84 2.15 8.84
C ALA A 142 -9.35 0.90 9.59
N SER A 143 -10.65 0.70 9.77
CA SER A 143 -11.20 -0.52 10.38
C SER A 143 -10.84 -1.78 9.57
N ALA A 144 -10.74 -1.64 8.23
CA ALA A 144 -10.12 -2.63 7.37
C ALA A 144 -9.07 -1.97 6.47
N VAL A 145 -7.93 -2.62 6.33
CA VAL A 145 -6.80 -2.17 5.52
C VAL A 145 -6.58 -3.12 4.35
N PHE A 146 -6.30 -2.55 3.19
CA PHE A 146 -6.06 -3.28 1.94
C PHE A 146 -4.60 -3.10 1.55
N ILE A 147 -3.84 -4.20 1.50
CA ILE A 147 -2.41 -4.18 1.16
C ILE A 147 -2.21 -4.96 -0.14
N ASP A 148 -1.46 -4.37 -1.06
CA ASP A 148 -1.09 -4.99 -2.33
C ASP A 148 0.17 -4.37 -2.92
N GLY A 149 0.84 -5.10 -3.82
CA GLY A 149 2.02 -4.67 -4.53
C GLY A 149 1.72 -4.21 -5.95
N THR A 150 2.42 -3.19 -6.43
CA THR A 150 2.37 -2.80 -7.83
C THR A 150 3.72 -2.37 -8.35
N HIS A 151 4.00 -2.63 -9.64
CA HIS A 151 5.26 -2.30 -10.26
C HIS A 151 5.23 -0.93 -10.92
N VAL A 152 6.34 -0.20 -10.73
CA VAL A 152 6.67 1.08 -11.37
C VAL A 152 7.86 0.84 -12.31
N LYS A 153 7.71 1.10 -13.60
CA LYS A 153 8.78 0.90 -14.59
C LYS A 153 9.96 1.82 -14.29
N ALA A 154 11.15 1.24 -14.16
CA ALA A 154 12.37 1.98 -13.86
C ALA A 154 12.94 2.70 -15.10
N SER A 155 13.70 3.76 -14.86
CA SER A 155 14.49 4.47 -15.88
C SER A 155 15.76 3.71 -16.24
N ALA A 156 15.61 2.44 -16.65
CA ALA A 156 16.71 1.53 -16.92
C ALA A 156 16.68 1.00 -18.36
N ASN A 157 17.86 0.86 -18.98
CA ASN A 157 17.98 0.29 -20.31
C ASN A 157 18.02 -1.24 -20.21
N LYS A 158 17.06 -1.93 -20.83
CA LYS A 158 16.94 -3.40 -20.82
C LYS A 158 18.19 -4.11 -21.37
N LYS A 159 18.89 -3.50 -22.34
CA LYS A 159 20.08 -4.09 -22.98
C LYS A 159 21.36 -3.87 -22.16
N LYS A 160 21.36 -2.90 -21.23
CA LYS A 160 22.51 -2.59 -20.37
C LYS A 160 22.34 -3.28 -19.02
N ASN A 161 22.73 -4.54 -18.95
CA ASN A 161 22.64 -5.34 -17.73
C ASN A 161 23.89 -6.20 -17.57
N ARG A 162 24.10 -6.69 -16.34
CA ARG A 162 25.16 -7.64 -15.97
C ARG A 162 24.58 -8.71 -15.06
N LYS A 163 25.18 -9.88 -15.06
CA LYS A 163 24.88 -10.92 -14.06
C LYS A 163 25.73 -10.66 -12.83
N VAL A 164 25.11 -10.66 -11.66
CA VAL A 164 25.75 -10.45 -10.36
C VAL A 164 25.35 -11.59 -9.46
N GLU A 165 26.31 -12.17 -8.78
CA GLU A 165 26.05 -13.14 -7.71
C GLU A 165 25.76 -12.36 -6.42
N ILE A 166 24.64 -12.65 -5.80
CA ILE A 166 24.27 -12.09 -4.51
C ILE A 166 24.04 -13.24 -3.52
N GLU A 167 24.33 -12.98 -2.26
CA GLU A 167 23.90 -13.87 -1.20
C GLU A 167 22.38 -13.85 -1.11
N ALA A 168 21.76 -15.02 -0.96
CA ALA A 168 20.32 -15.10 -0.78
C ALA A 168 19.94 -14.36 0.50
N THR A 169 19.07 -13.38 0.39
CA THR A 169 18.53 -12.67 1.56
C THR A 169 17.75 -13.67 2.42
N ALA A 170 18.00 -13.67 3.73
CA ALA A 170 17.23 -14.48 4.68
C ALA A 170 15.72 -14.26 4.46
N LYS A 171 14.96 -15.35 4.48
CA LYS A 171 13.49 -15.28 4.35
C LYS A 171 12.94 -14.48 5.52
N ALA A 172 11.96 -13.63 5.27
CA ALA A 172 11.20 -13.01 6.34
C ALA A 172 10.69 -14.10 7.30
N TYR A 173 10.75 -13.84 8.60
CA TYR A 173 10.39 -14.80 9.67
C TYR A 173 11.33 -16.01 9.84
N GLN A 174 12.52 -16.03 9.22
CA GLN A 174 13.40 -17.21 9.28
C GLN A 174 13.80 -17.57 10.71
N GLU A 175 14.17 -16.58 11.53
CA GLU A 175 14.57 -16.82 12.93
C GLU A 175 13.42 -17.44 13.75
N GLN A 176 12.20 -16.94 13.59
CA GLN A 176 11.02 -17.49 14.25
C GLN A 176 10.71 -18.91 13.76
N LEU A 177 10.88 -19.15 12.47
CA LEU A 177 10.67 -20.45 11.87
C LEU A 177 11.71 -21.46 12.37
N ASP A 178 12.97 -21.09 12.41
CA ASP A 178 14.07 -21.95 12.89
C ASP A 178 13.85 -22.34 14.35
N GLU A 179 13.37 -21.42 15.18
CA GLU A 179 13.04 -21.72 16.58
C GLU A 179 11.86 -22.68 16.69
N GLU A 180 10.81 -22.52 15.89
CA GLU A 180 9.68 -23.45 15.89
C GLU A 180 10.05 -24.84 15.34
N ILE A 181 10.90 -24.91 14.32
CA ILE A 181 11.46 -26.16 13.82
C ILE A 181 12.25 -26.86 14.91
N ARG A 182 13.08 -26.10 15.65
CA ARG A 182 13.88 -26.65 16.74
C ARG A 182 12.99 -27.25 17.82
N LYS A 183 11.98 -26.53 18.29
CA LYS A 183 11.01 -27.00 19.29
C LYS A 183 10.27 -28.23 18.82
N ASP A 184 9.77 -28.22 17.59
CA ASP A 184 9.03 -29.37 17.03
C ASP A 184 9.90 -30.63 16.92
N ARG A 185 11.14 -30.48 16.44
CA ARG A 185 12.08 -31.63 16.36
C ARG A 185 12.45 -32.17 17.74
N GLU A 186 12.66 -31.30 18.72
CA GLU A 186 12.95 -31.65 20.11
C GLU A 186 11.78 -32.43 20.74
N ALA A 187 10.53 -31.95 20.55
CA ALA A 187 9.31 -32.62 21.01
C ALA A 187 9.16 -34.04 20.43
N HIS A 188 9.68 -34.29 19.22
CA HIS A 188 9.68 -35.60 18.56
C HIS A 188 10.99 -36.42 18.78
N GLY A 189 11.87 -36.00 19.69
CA GLY A 189 13.14 -36.67 19.96
C GLY A 189 14.13 -36.68 18.79
N LYS A 190 14.00 -35.72 17.85
CA LYS A 190 14.90 -35.56 16.71
C LYS A 190 16.04 -34.59 17.03
N ARG A 191 17.22 -34.85 16.48
CA ARG A 191 18.36 -33.94 16.62
C ARG A 191 18.07 -32.60 15.95
N PRO A 192 18.56 -31.46 16.48
CA PRO A 192 18.49 -30.16 15.80
C PRO A 192 19.10 -30.27 14.40
N LEU A 193 18.58 -29.47 13.47
CA LEU A 193 19.21 -29.36 12.15
C LEU A 193 20.58 -28.70 12.30
N LYS A 194 21.61 -29.29 11.70
CA LYS A 194 22.93 -28.65 11.63
C LYS A 194 22.84 -27.42 10.70
N LYS A 195 23.51 -26.34 11.06
CA LYS A 195 23.55 -25.13 10.24
C LYS A 195 24.31 -25.32 8.92
N ASP A 196 25.12 -26.39 8.78
CA ASP A 196 26.11 -26.57 7.71
C ASP A 196 25.98 -27.88 6.91
N ASP A 197 24.83 -28.59 6.94
CA ASP A 197 24.64 -29.77 6.09
C ASP A 197 24.20 -29.38 4.66
N ASP A 198 25.19 -28.96 3.85
CA ASP A 198 25.11 -28.87 2.39
C ASP A 198 25.49 -30.16 1.68
N SER A 199 25.14 -31.31 2.22
CA SER A 199 25.36 -32.58 1.54
C SER A 199 24.24 -33.57 1.84
N ASP A 200 23.20 -33.51 1.02
CA ASP A 200 22.48 -34.73 0.63
C ASP A 200 21.84 -34.55 -0.74
N ASP A 201 22.36 -35.32 -1.67
CA ASP A 201 21.90 -35.46 -3.04
C ASP A 201 20.42 -35.82 -3.10
N ASN A 202 19.58 -34.89 -3.49
CA ASN A 202 18.31 -35.18 -4.12
C ASN A 202 18.12 -34.19 -5.29
N GLU A 203 18.47 -34.67 -6.48
CA GLU A 203 18.02 -34.16 -7.74
C GLU A 203 16.48 -34.19 -7.78
N ASP A 204 15.84 -33.16 -7.31
CA ASP A 204 14.55 -32.70 -7.81
C ASP A 204 14.22 -31.32 -7.21
N GLY A 205 14.19 -30.37 -8.11
CA GLY A 205 14.02 -28.93 -8.00
C GLY A 205 13.28 -28.34 -6.82
N ASN A 206 13.95 -27.39 -6.26
CA ASN A 206 13.48 -26.10 -5.81
C ASN A 206 13.74 -25.73 -4.34
N ILE A 207 14.75 -24.85 -4.18
CA ILE A 207 14.77 -23.64 -3.35
C ILE A 207 15.25 -23.73 -1.90
N GLY A 208 16.46 -23.21 -1.72
CA GLY A 208 16.80 -22.12 -0.82
C GLY A 208 17.30 -22.46 0.56
N GLY A 209 18.56 -22.87 0.67
CA GLY A 209 19.35 -22.80 1.88
C GLY A 209 19.95 -21.39 2.07
N THR A 210 20.06 -20.93 3.32
CA THR A 210 20.85 -19.76 3.71
C THR A 210 22.33 -20.05 3.36
N GLY A 211 22.86 -19.36 2.37
CA GLY A 211 24.23 -19.56 1.86
C GLY A 211 24.31 -19.71 0.34
N GLU A 212 23.21 -19.98 -0.35
CA GLU A 212 23.20 -20.08 -1.81
C GLU A 212 23.44 -18.72 -2.48
N ARG A 213 24.54 -18.65 -3.24
CA ARG A 213 24.75 -17.52 -4.15
C ARG A 213 23.78 -17.61 -5.31
N LYS A 214 22.92 -16.61 -5.42
CA LYS A 214 21.93 -16.51 -6.48
C LYS A 214 22.41 -15.53 -7.53
N THR A 215 22.47 -15.96 -8.80
CA THR A 215 22.77 -15.06 -9.92
C THR A 215 21.53 -14.26 -10.28
N ILE A 216 21.60 -12.93 -10.11
CA ILE A 216 20.55 -12.01 -10.57
C ILE A 216 21.03 -11.19 -11.78
N THR A 217 20.06 -10.71 -12.55
CA THR A 217 20.33 -9.75 -13.62
C THR A 217 20.12 -8.34 -13.09
N GLU A 218 21.21 -7.58 -13.00
CA GLU A 218 21.22 -6.20 -12.51
C GLU A 218 21.33 -5.21 -13.68
N SER A 219 20.64 -4.08 -13.58
CA SER A 219 20.78 -2.98 -14.55
C SER A 219 22.04 -2.17 -14.25
N THR A 220 22.88 -1.92 -15.27
CA THR A 220 24.05 -1.04 -15.11
C THR A 220 23.67 0.45 -15.08
N THR A 221 22.44 0.81 -15.47
CA THR A 221 21.97 2.19 -15.49
C THR A 221 21.17 2.56 -14.24
N ASP A 222 20.57 1.58 -13.57
CA ASP A 222 19.81 1.74 -12.33
C ASP A 222 19.93 0.43 -11.51
N PRO A 223 21.04 0.22 -10.78
CA PRO A 223 21.33 -1.04 -10.10
C PRO A 223 20.32 -1.45 -9.03
N GLU A 224 19.67 -0.47 -8.39
CA GLU A 224 18.68 -0.72 -7.34
C GLU A 224 17.30 -1.14 -7.89
N SER A 225 17.11 -1.08 -9.24
CA SER A 225 15.90 -1.63 -9.87
C SER A 225 16.04 -3.14 -10.09
N GLY A 226 14.95 -3.88 -9.92
CA GLY A 226 14.92 -5.33 -10.16
C GLY A 226 14.35 -5.70 -11.52
N LEU A 227 14.84 -6.79 -12.12
CA LEU A 227 14.28 -7.33 -13.35
C LEU A 227 12.96 -8.05 -13.05
N PHE A 228 11.86 -7.46 -13.49
CA PHE A 228 10.51 -7.98 -13.34
C PHE A 228 10.04 -8.69 -14.60
N HIS A 229 9.37 -9.83 -14.43
CA HIS A 229 8.79 -10.63 -15.50
C HIS A 229 7.26 -10.59 -15.38
N LYS A 230 6.59 -10.11 -16.42
CA LYS A 230 5.12 -10.15 -16.51
C LYS A 230 4.74 -11.11 -17.64
N GLY A 231 4.35 -12.33 -17.26
CA GLY A 231 4.12 -13.41 -18.21
C GLY A 231 5.41 -13.79 -18.97
N GLU A 232 5.26 -14.50 -20.07
CA GLU A 232 6.40 -15.03 -20.84
C GLU A 232 7.13 -13.96 -21.68
N HIS A 233 6.48 -12.85 -22.01
CA HIS A 233 6.94 -11.92 -23.04
C HIS A 233 7.44 -10.57 -22.54
N GLU A 234 7.05 -10.12 -21.34
CA GLU A 234 7.41 -8.78 -20.85
C GLU A 234 8.43 -8.84 -19.71
N LYS A 235 9.72 -8.60 -20.06
CA LYS A 235 10.83 -8.44 -19.10
C LYS A 235 11.20 -6.97 -19.03
N GLN A 236 11.23 -6.38 -17.85
CA GLN A 236 11.63 -4.99 -17.66
C GLN A 236 12.17 -4.73 -16.26
N PHE A 237 13.07 -3.76 -16.15
CA PHE A 237 13.48 -3.28 -14.85
C PHE A 237 12.36 -2.43 -14.23
N ALA A 238 12.08 -2.68 -12.96
CA ALA A 238 11.03 -2.02 -12.22
C ALA A 238 11.37 -1.93 -10.73
N TYR A 239 10.62 -1.10 -10.03
CA TYR A 239 10.47 -1.11 -8.58
C TYR A 239 9.10 -1.68 -8.23
N VAL A 240 8.98 -2.33 -7.08
CA VAL A 240 7.70 -2.77 -6.54
C VAL A 240 7.34 -1.90 -5.33
N ALA A 241 6.13 -1.33 -5.36
CA ALA A 241 5.57 -0.53 -4.27
C ALA A 241 4.47 -1.34 -3.58
N ASN A 242 4.76 -1.85 -2.40
CA ASN A 242 3.76 -2.42 -1.51
C ASN A 242 3.06 -1.28 -0.77
N THR A 243 1.77 -1.13 -0.98
CA THR A 243 0.97 0.01 -0.55
C THR A 243 -0.22 -0.45 0.27
N ALA A 244 -0.50 0.27 1.34
CA ALA A 244 -1.68 0.08 2.16
C ALA A 244 -2.66 1.23 1.98
N CYS A 245 -3.94 0.94 1.85
CA CYS A 245 -5.01 1.94 1.86
C CYS A 245 -6.17 1.53 2.78
N ASP A 246 -6.98 2.51 3.17
CA ASP A 246 -8.20 2.32 3.94
C ASP A 246 -9.41 2.02 3.03
N ARG A 247 -10.60 1.85 3.64
CA ARG A 247 -11.87 1.65 2.92
C ARG A 247 -12.26 2.81 2.03
N HIS A 248 -11.80 3.99 2.35
CA HIS A 248 -12.07 5.21 1.59
C HIS A 248 -11.00 5.52 0.56
N ASN A 249 -10.04 4.61 0.31
CA ASN A 249 -8.92 4.77 -0.64
C ASN A 249 -7.95 5.91 -0.27
N PHE A 250 -7.80 6.25 1.01
CA PHE A 250 -6.66 7.02 1.45
C PHE A 250 -5.46 6.10 1.55
N VAL A 251 -4.34 6.50 0.96
CA VAL A 251 -3.09 5.76 1.11
C VAL A 251 -2.57 6.01 2.51
N LEU A 252 -2.42 4.93 3.29
CA LEU A 252 -1.96 4.97 4.68
C LEU A 252 -0.44 4.90 4.78
N GLY A 253 0.21 4.29 3.79
CA GLY A 253 1.65 4.14 3.71
C GLY A 253 2.06 3.21 2.58
N PHE A 254 3.35 3.13 2.33
CA PHE A 254 3.94 2.20 1.37
C PHE A 254 5.38 1.87 1.72
N VAL A 255 5.90 0.79 1.12
CA VAL A 255 7.30 0.39 1.13
C VAL A 255 7.72 0.11 -0.30
N LEU A 256 8.89 0.59 -0.70
CA LEU A 256 9.44 0.41 -2.04
C LEU A 256 10.62 -0.55 -2.02
N GLY A 257 10.68 -1.45 -3.01
CA GLY A 257 11.80 -2.37 -3.20
C GLY A 257 12.12 -2.59 -4.67
N ALA A 258 13.16 -3.38 -4.94
CA ALA A 258 13.51 -3.81 -6.29
C ALA A 258 12.39 -4.70 -6.87
N GLY A 259 12.10 -4.56 -8.16
CA GLY A 259 10.96 -5.22 -8.81
C GLY A 259 11.01 -6.75 -8.90
N ASN A 260 12.14 -7.36 -8.55
CA ASN A 260 12.33 -8.82 -8.44
C ASN A 260 12.14 -9.35 -7.02
N ILE A 261 11.88 -8.49 -6.03
CA ILE A 261 11.55 -8.92 -4.66
C ILE A 261 10.09 -9.39 -4.65
N HIS A 262 9.84 -10.55 -4.04
CA HIS A 262 8.48 -11.05 -3.90
C HIS A 262 7.71 -10.25 -2.87
N ASP A 263 6.44 -9.93 -3.16
CA ASP A 263 5.59 -9.07 -2.34
C ASP A 263 5.49 -9.54 -0.87
N SER A 264 5.50 -10.85 -0.63
CA SER A 264 5.46 -11.43 0.72
C SER A 264 6.67 -11.08 1.59
N GLN A 265 7.83 -10.77 1.00
CA GLN A 265 9.04 -10.36 1.74
C GLN A 265 8.96 -8.92 2.24
N MET A 266 8.13 -8.10 1.59
CA MET A 266 7.95 -6.70 1.94
C MET A 266 6.73 -6.46 2.83
N PHE A 267 5.91 -7.49 3.04
CA PHE A 267 4.64 -7.38 3.76
C PHE A 267 4.82 -6.86 5.19
N SER A 268 5.70 -7.47 5.98
CA SER A 268 5.89 -7.10 7.38
C SER A 268 6.24 -5.62 7.54
N GLY A 269 7.11 -5.09 6.67
CA GLY A 269 7.53 -3.68 6.72
C GLY A 269 6.39 -2.69 6.52
N ILE A 270 5.42 -2.96 5.63
CA ILE A 270 4.24 -2.10 5.46
C ILE A 270 3.18 -2.38 6.52
N TYR A 271 2.99 -3.64 6.88
CA TYR A 271 2.00 -4.05 7.87
C TYR A 271 2.28 -3.43 9.24
N GLN A 272 3.51 -3.54 9.75
CA GLN A 272 3.90 -2.97 11.04
C GLN A 272 3.71 -1.45 11.08
N LYS A 273 4.16 -0.73 10.07
CA LYS A 273 3.93 0.72 9.96
C LYS A 273 2.45 1.11 10.06
N VAL A 274 1.58 0.28 9.47
CA VAL A 274 0.15 0.55 9.46
C VAL A 274 -0.49 0.25 10.81
N ILE A 275 -0.21 -0.89 11.44
CA ILE A 275 -0.83 -1.27 12.71
C ILE A 275 -0.34 -0.42 13.88
N GLU A 276 0.93 0.03 13.86
CA GLU A 276 1.47 0.97 14.84
C GLU A 276 0.71 2.31 14.81
N ARG A 277 0.42 2.80 13.62
CA ARG A 277 -0.30 4.07 13.44
C ARG A 277 -1.82 3.94 13.62
N PHE A 278 -2.38 2.80 13.25
CA PHE A 278 -3.83 2.52 13.26
C PHE A 278 -4.14 1.26 14.07
N PRO A 279 -4.01 1.30 15.40
CA PRO A 279 -4.26 0.12 16.26
C PRO A 279 -5.70 -0.39 16.17
N GLN A 280 -6.65 0.45 15.73
CA GLN A 280 -8.06 0.11 15.50
C GLN A 280 -8.31 -0.78 14.27
N VAL A 281 -7.30 -1.12 13.47
CA VAL A 281 -7.43 -2.07 12.36
C VAL A 281 -7.96 -3.40 12.89
N GLU A 282 -9.05 -3.90 12.32
CA GLU A 282 -9.64 -5.20 12.65
C GLU A 282 -9.30 -6.25 11.60
N ALA A 283 -9.26 -5.86 10.33
CA ALA A 283 -9.07 -6.77 9.21
C ALA A 283 -8.04 -6.27 8.20
N VAL A 284 -7.30 -7.22 7.62
CA VAL A 284 -6.25 -6.97 6.61
C VAL A 284 -6.55 -7.77 5.36
N ALA A 285 -6.92 -7.10 4.28
CA ALA A 285 -7.24 -7.72 3.00
C ALA A 285 -6.03 -7.71 2.07
N ILE A 286 -5.58 -8.91 1.68
CA ILE A 286 -4.37 -9.14 0.89
C ILE A 286 -4.62 -10.14 -0.24
N ASP A 287 -3.74 -10.16 -1.25
CA ASP A 287 -3.86 -11.08 -2.38
C ASP A 287 -3.32 -12.49 -2.07
N ALA A 288 -3.58 -13.44 -2.99
CA ALA A 288 -3.13 -14.83 -2.91
C ALA A 288 -1.59 -14.96 -2.78
N GLY A 289 -0.83 -14.02 -3.32
CA GLY A 289 0.63 -13.97 -3.21
C GLY A 289 1.13 -13.81 -1.78
N TYR A 290 0.36 -13.16 -0.92
CA TYR A 290 0.68 -12.96 0.50
C TYR A 290 0.21 -14.11 1.41
N LYS A 291 -0.53 -15.09 0.88
CA LYS A 291 -1.04 -16.21 1.68
C LYS A 291 0.08 -17.20 1.99
N THR A 292 0.89 -16.88 2.97
CA THR A 292 1.99 -17.72 3.50
C THR A 292 1.79 -17.95 4.99
N PRO A 293 2.31 -19.08 5.55
CA PRO A 293 2.15 -19.37 6.98
C PRO A 293 2.68 -18.27 7.90
N GLY A 294 3.82 -17.65 7.57
CA GLY A 294 4.44 -16.58 8.37
C GLY A 294 3.57 -15.31 8.39
N ILE A 295 3.01 -14.90 7.25
CA ILE A 295 2.12 -13.72 7.17
C ILE A 295 0.82 -13.98 7.92
N MET A 296 0.22 -15.17 7.78
CA MET A 296 -1.00 -15.51 8.52
C MET A 296 -0.76 -15.51 10.02
N LYS A 297 0.40 -16.04 10.45
CA LYS A 297 0.81 -15.99 11.85
C LYS A 297 0.94 -14.55 12.34
N GLU A 298 1.69 -13.69 11.63
CA GLU A 298 1.89 -12.28 12.01
C GLU A 298 0.57 -11.53 12.17
N ILE A 299 -0.38 -11.69 11.24
CA ILE A 299 -1.68 -11.01 11.30
C ILE A 299 -2.51 -11.51 12.49
N LEU A 300 -2.57 -12.84 12.69
CA LEU A 300 -3.39 -13.46 13.74
C LEU A 300 -2.82 -13.23 15.13
N ASP A 301 -1.50 -13.26 15.30
CA ASP A 301 -0.82 -12.97 16.58
C ASP A 301 -1.05 -11.51 17.04
N ASN A 302 -1.21 -10.59 16.10
CA ASN A 302 -1.63 -9.22 16.38
C ASN A 302 -3.16 -9.08 16.61
N GLY A 303 -3.91 -10.19 16.69
CA GLY A 303 -5.35 -10.17 16.92
C GLY A 303 -6.18 -9.62 15.75
N LYS A 304 -5.61 -9.59 14.52
CA LYS A 304 -6.29 -9.08 13.33
C LYS A 304 -6.80 -10.22 12.46
N ILE A 305 -7.80 -9.95 11.62
CA ILE A 305 -8.42 -10.94 10.73
C ILE A 305 -7.76 -10.87 9.35
N PRO A 306 -7.09 -11.94 8.88
CA PRO A 306 -6.54 -12.00 7.52
C PRO A 306 -7.64 -12.28 6.50
N CYS A 307 -7.84 -11.37 5.54
CA CYS A 307 -8.78 -11.54 4.43
C CYS A 307 -8.02 -11.91 3.15
N THR A 308 -7.92 -13.20 2.84
CA THR A 308 -7.18 -13.75 1.68
C THR A 308 -8.08 -14.57 0.78
N PRO A 309 -7.83 -14.63 -0.55
CA PRO A 309 -8.62 -15.45 -1.45
C PRO A 309 -8.36 -16.95 -1.24
N TYR A 310 -9.25 -17.76 -1.81
CA TYR A 310 -8.99 -19.19 -1.92
C TYR A 310 -7.80 -19.43 -2.86
N LYS A 311 -6.81 -20.20 -2.38
CA LYS A 311 -5.70 -20.67 -3.19
C LYS A 311 -5.91 -22.17 -3.45
N ARG A 312 -6.20 -22.52 -4.71
CA ARG A 312 -6.39 -23.93 -5.08
C ARG A 312 -5.09 -24.69 -4.85
N PRO A 313 -5.10 -25.79 -4.07
CA PRO A 313 -3.94 -26.65 -3.95
C PRO A 313 -3.55 -27.22 -5.32
N MET A 314 -2.25 -27.20 -5.62
CA MET A 314 -1.73 -27.81 -6.85
C MET A 314 -1.63 -29.32 -6.62
N THR A 315 -2.64 -30.04 -7.03
CA THR A 315 -2.64 -31.51 -7.00
C THR A 315 -2.70 -32.01 -8.43
N LYS A 316 -1.88 -32.98 -8.78
CA LYS A 316 -1.88 -33.63 -10.09
C LYS A 316 -3.25 -34.28 -10.33
N ASP A 317 -3.79 -34.13 -11.54
CA ASP A 317 -5.08 -34.71 -11.88
C ASP A 317 -5.08 -36.25 -11.69
N GLY A 318 -6.16 -36.77 -11.14
CA GLY A 318 -6.32 -38.19 -10.81
C GLY A 318 -5.77 -38.59 -9.43
N PHE A 319 -5.10 -37.67 -8.71
CA PHE A 319 -4.57 -37.92 -7.36
C PHE A 319 -5.48 -37.34 -6.28
N PHE A 320 -5.48 -37.99 -5.11
CA PHE A 320 -6.14 -37.51 -3.91
C PHE A 320 -5.69 -36.10 -3.56
N LYS A 321 -6.65 -35.23 -3.28
CA LYS A 321 -6.39 -33.84 -2.87
C LYS A 321 -5.93 -33.77 -1.42
N LYS A 322 -5.28 -32.67 -1.04
CA LYS A 322 -4.76 -32.49 0.31
C LYS A 322 -5.84 -32.61 1.40
N ASN A 323 -7.06 -32.16 1.13
CA ASN A 323 -8.20 -32.22 2.05
C ASN A 323 -8.79 -33.62 2.25
N GLU A 324 -8.37 -34.61 1.46
CA GLU A 324 -8.75 -36.02 1.64
C GLU A 324 -7.81 -36.76 2.63
N TYR A 325 -6.76 -36.08 3.07
CA TYR A 325 -5.86 -36.54 4.15
C TYR A 325 -6.20 -35.74 5.41
N VAL A 326 -6.66 -36.42 6.47
CA VAL A 326 -7.11 -35.81 7.71
C VAL A 326 -5.97 -35.82 8.73
N TYR A 327 -5.65 -34.66 9.29
CA TYR A 327 -4.68 -34.57 10.39
C TYR A 327 -5.38 -34.87 11.70
N ASP A 328 -4.83 -35.82 12.46
CA ASP A 328 -5.24 -36.12 13.81
C ASP A 328 -4.25 -35.46 14.78
N GLU A 329 -4.74 -34.46 15.50
CA GLU A 329 -3.92 -33.68 16.42
C GLU A 329 -3.52 -34.48 17.68
N TYR A 330 -4.39 -35.36 18.15
CA TYR A 330 -4.13 -36.16 19.36
C TYR A 330 -3.02 -37.18 19.17
N TYR A 331 -3.01 -37.89 18.03
CA TYR A 331 -1.97 -38.87 17.70
C TYR A 331 -0.82 -38.29 16.87
N ASP A 332 -0.84 -37.02 16.55
CA ASP A 332 0.10 -36.35 15.62
C ASP A 332 0.42 -37.22 14.39
N CYS A 333 -0.63 -37.58 13.68
CA CYS A 333 -0.53 -38.39 12.46
C CYS A 333 -1.49 -37.86 11.39
N ILE A 334 -1.28 -38.28 10.14
CA ILE A 334 -2.19 -38.00 9.04
C ILE A 334 -2.88 -39.29 8.62
N ILE A 335 -4.21 -39.29 8.63
CA ILE A 335 -5.04 -40.40 8.19
C ILE A 335 -5.26 -40.30 6.68
N CYS A 336 -4.91 -41.34 5.92
CA CYS A 336 -5.12 -41.39 4.49
C CYS A 336 -6.56 -41.79 4.12
N PRO A 337 -7.01 -41.62 2.86
CA PRO A 337 -8.36 -42.02 2.40
C PRO A 337 -8.70 -43.51 2.60
N ASN A 338 -7.69 -44.35 2.82
CA ASN A 338 -7.86 -45.78 3.17
C ASN A 338 -7.75 -46.03 4.69
N ASN A 339 -8.02 -45.00 5.52
CA ASN A 339 -7.99 -45.08 6.99
C ASN A 339 -6.69 -45.65 7.60
N GLN A 340 -5.55 -45.43 6.94
CA GLN A 340 -4.25 -45.81 7.48
C GLN A 340 -3.48 -44.60 7.96
N PRO A 341 -2.81 -44.66 9.15
CA PRO A 341 -2.06 -43.53 9.68
C PRO A 341 -0.71 -43.38 8.96
N LEU A 342 -0.40 -42.16 8.56
CA LEU A 342 0.94 -41.73 8.17
C LEU A 342 1.59 -41.13 9.41
N LYS A 343 2.74 -41.73 9.84
CA LYS A 343 3.43 -41.31 11.05
C LYS A 343 4.43 -40.19 10.78
N TYR A 344 4.63 -39.34 11.78
CA TYR A 344 5.67 -38.32 11.75
C TYR A 344 7.04 -38.94 11.47
N SER A 345 7.77 -38.35 10.55
CA SER A 345 9.13 -38.76 10.17
C SER A 345 10.17 -37.72 10.55
N THR A 346 10.00 -36.49 10.12
CA THR A 346 10.94 -35.41 10.37
C THR A 346 10.28 -34.05 10.06
N THR A 347 10.92 -32.97 10.52
CA THR A 347 10.59 -31.62 10.10
C THR A 347 11.77 -31.03 9.32
N ASN A 348 11.52 -30.60 8.10
CA ASN A 348 12.56 -30.12 7.20
C ASN A 348 12.96 -28.64 7.47
N LYS A 349 14.00 -28.13 6.78
CA LYS A 349 14.52 -26.76 6.90
C LYS A 349 13.46 -25.68 6.54
N GLU A 350 12.42 -26.05 5.80
CA GLU A 350 11.33 -25.14 5.39
C GLU A 350 10.15 -25.11 6.39
N GLY A 351 10.26 -25.83 7.52
CA GLY A 351 9.22 -25.91 8.53
C GLY A 351 8.09 -26.88 8.21
N TYR A 352 8.26 -27.78 7.24
CA TYR A 352 7.26 -28.79 6.96
C TYR A 352 7.55 -30.10 7.73
N LYS A 353 6.61 -30.52 8.57
CA LYS A 353 6.51 -31.84 9.15
C LYS A 353 6.18 -32.83 8.04
N GLU A 354 6.96 -33.88 7.91
CA GLU A 354 6.75 -34.97 6.95
C GLU A 354 6.13 -36.17 7.64
N TYR A 355 4.97 -36.58 7.13
CA TYR A 355 4.29 -37.80 7.59
C TYR A 355 4.37 -38.85 6.50
N LYS A 356 4.89 -40.04 6.86
CA LYS A 356 5.15 -41.12 5.91
C LYS A 356 4.25 -42.31 6.17
N SER A 357 3.73 -42.89 5.09
CA SER A 357 2.97 -44.14 5.14
C SER A 357 3.87 -45.35 5.25
N ASP A 358 3.33 -46.49 5.74
CA ASP A 358 4.00 -47.76 5.72
C ASP A 358 4.00 -48.36 4.31
N PRO A 359 5.20 -48.59 3.71
CA PRO A 359 5.31 -49.20 2.38
C PRO A 359 4.68 -50.60 2.26
N ALA A 360 4.72 -51.39 3.35
CA ALA A 360 4.18 -52.75 3.35
C ALA A 360 2.64 -52.72 3.20
N ILE A 361 1.98 -51.76 3.82
CA ILE A 361 0.53 -51.54 3.70
C ILE A 361 0.19 -50.97 2.33
N CYS A 362 0.94 -49.93 1.91
CA CYS A 362 0.67 -49.23 0.65
C CYS A 362 0.93 -50.06 -0.60
N SER A 363 1.84 -51.02 -0.56
CA SER A 363 2.09 -51.94 -1.67
C SER A 363 0.86 -52.77 -2.07
N LYS A 364 0.00 -53.10 -1.07
CA LYS A 364 -1.23 -53.89 -1.25
C LYS A 364 -2.50 -53.03 -1.31
N CYS A 365 -2.37 -51.70 -1.31
CA CYS A 365 -3.51 -50.79 -1.26
C CYS A 365 -4.20 -50.65 -2.62
N ALA A 366 -5.50 -50.92 -2.68
CA ALA A 366 -6.31 -50.73 -3.90
C ALA A 366 -6.37 -49.31 -4.42
N MET A 367 -6.13 -48.31 -3.54
CA MET A 367 -6.16 -46.89 -3.90
C MET A 367 -4.76 -46.32 -4.25
N ARG A 368 -3.74 -47.19 -4.36
CA ARG A 368 -2.35 -46.77 -4.57
C ARG A 368 -2.16 -45.86 -5.78
N GLU A 369 -2.76 -46.20 -6.91
CA GLU A 369 -2.61 -45.44 -8.17
C GLU A 369 -3.07 -43.98 -8.05
N LYS A 370 -4.12 -43.75 -7.25
CA LYS A 370 -4.62 -42.37 -6.96
C LYS A 370 -3.86 -41.71 -5.81
N CYS A 371 -2.99 -42.41 -5.11
CA CYS A 371 -2.31 -41.93 -3.90
C CYS A 371 -0.85 -41.59 -4.18
N THR A 372 -0.05 -42.51 -4.74
CA THR A 372 1.39 -42.31 -4.93
C THR A 372 1.93 -43.05 -6.15
N GLN A 373 2.88 -42.42 -6.84
CA GLN A 373 3.68 -43.03 -7.91
C GLN A 373 5.11 -43.42 -7.44
N SER A 374 5.36 -43.34 -6.14
CA SER A 374 6.67 -43.70 -5.57
C SER A 374 7.04 -45.15 -5.85
N LYS A 375 8.25 -45.40 -6.32
CA LYS A 375 8.79 -46.76 -6.52
C LYS A 375 8.77 -47.57 -5.23
N ASN A 376 8.98 -46.91 -4.10
CA ASN A 376 9.00 -47.55 -2.77
C ASN A 376 7.59 -47.69 -2.16
N CYS A 377 6.52 -47.48 -2.94
CA CYS A 377 5.13 -47.54 -2.46
C CYS A 377 4.83 -46.64 -1.25
N GLN A 378 5.63 -45.61 -0.99
CA GLN A 378 5.48 -44.74 0.16
C GLN A 378 4.83 -43.41 -0.24
N LYS A 379 3.81 -42.97 0.51
CA LYS A 379 3.22 -41.64 0.43
C LYS A 379 3.83 -40.77 1.51
N VAL A 380 4.24 -39.54 1.10
CA VAL A 380 4.63 -38.50 2.03
C VAL A 380 3.59 -37.38 1.94
N VAL A 381 3.07 -36.96 3.08
CA VAL A 381 2.19 -35.76 3.20
C VAL A 381 2.84 -34.79 4.15
N THR A 382 2.85 -33.53 3.77
CA THR A 382 3.53 -32.49 4.55
C THR A 382 2.54 -31.55 5.21
N ARG A 383 2.81 -31.14 6.47
CA ARG A 383 2.08 -30.13 7.23
C ARG A 383 3.07 -29.11 7.79
N HIS A 384 2.87 -27.83 7.52
CA HIS A 384 3.74 -26.77 8.04
C HIS A 384 3.57 -26.62 9.56
N VAL A 385 4.65 -26.28 10.31
CA VAL A 385 4.58 -26.04 11.77
C VAL A 385 3.54 -24.98 12.13
N TRP A 386 3.31 -24.00 11.27
CA TRP A 386 2.28 -22.96 11.39
C TRP A 386 1.01 -23.26 10.57
N ALA A 387 0.68 -24.53 10.33
CA ALA A 387 -0.50 -24.89 9.53
C ALA A 387 -1.81 -24.42 10.16
N GLU A 388 -1.89 -24.39 11.50
CA GLU A 388 -3.08 -23.91 12.23
C GLU A 388 -3.47 -22.47 11.88
N TYR A 389 -2.49 -21.59 11.66
CA TYR A 389 -2.75 -20.21 11.24
C TYR A 389 -3.36 -20.13 9.84
N MET A 390 -2.93 -21.04 8.96
CA MET A 390 -3.51 -21.15 7.62
C MET A 390 -4.95 -21.69 7.66
N GLU A 391 -5.23 -22.61 8.56
CA GLU A 391 -6.55 -23.19 8.78
C GLU A 391 -7.51 -22.14 9.38
N LYS A 392 -7.08 -21.43 10.42
CA LYS A 392 -7.83 -20.30 10.99
C LYS A 392 -8.15 -19.22 9.93
N ALA A 393 -7.19 -18.90 9.05
CA ALA A 393 -7.42 -17.95 7.95
C ALA A 393 -8.44 -18.48 6.93
N GLU A 394 -8.49 -19.80 6.68
CA GLU A 394 -9.53 -20.42 5.84
C GLU A 394 -10.91 -20.37 6.52
N ASP A 395 -10.99 -20.59 7.84
CA ASP A 395 -12.25 -20.50 8.58
C ASP A 395 -12.86 -19.11 8.50
N TYR A 396 -12.04 -18.06 8.68
CA TYR A 396 -12.49 -16.68 8.49
C TYR A 396 -13.04 -16.44 7.08
N ARG A 397 -12.47 -17.06 6.03
CA ARG A 397 -12.92 -16.90 4.64
C ARG A 397 -14.39 -17.29 4.43
N HIS A 398 -14.93 -18.18 5.25
CA HIS A 398 -16.32 -18.62 5.16
C HIS A 398 -17.31 -17.69 5.86
N THR A 399 -16.84 -16.74 6.65
CA THR A 399 -17.71 -15.79 7.37
C THR A 399 -18.29 -14.72 6.42
N PRO A 400 -19.53 -14.22 6.65
CA PRO A 400 -20.12 -13.16 5.83
C PRO A 400 -19.31 -11.86 5.86
N GLN A 401 -18.78 -11.50 7.03
CA GLN A 401 -17.97 -10.29 7.21
C GLN A 401 -16.71 -10.34 6.33
N TYR A 402 -16.00 -11.45 6.32
CA TYR A 402 -14.84 -11.65 5.48
C TYR A 402 -15.16 -11.46 4.00
N LYS A 403 -16.24 -12.10 3.50
CA LYS A 403 -16.64 -12.00 2.09
C LYS A 403 -16.90 -10.57 1.68
N LYS A 404 -17.51 -9.78 2.56
CA LYS A 404 -17.77 -8.36 2.34
C LYS A 404 -16.46 -7.57 2.22
N ILE A 405 -15.56 -7.70 3.21
CA ILE A 405 -14.29 -6.97 3.23
C ILE A 405 -13.42 -7.36 2.02
N TYR A 406 -13.31 -8.65 1.71
CA TYR A 406 -12.50 -9.10 0.57
C TYR A 406 -13.03 -8.57 -0.77
N ALA A 407 -14.36 -8.50 -0.93
CA ALA A 407 -14.98 -7.94 -2.13
C ALA A 407 -14.68 -6.43 -2.33
N GLU A 408 -14.42 -5.70 -1.24
CA GLU A 408 -14.08 -4.27 -1.28
C GLU A 408 -12.70 -4.02 -1.93
N ARG A 409 -11.80 -5.01 -2.06
CA ARG A 409 -10.47 -4.85 -2.69
C ARG A 409 -10.51 -4.21 -4.07
N LYS A 410 -11.49 -4.60 -4.92
CA LYS A 410 -11.65 -4.04 -6.27
C LYS A 410 -11.93 -2.54 -6.26
N GLN A 411 -12.66 -2.08 -5.23
CA GLN A 411 -13.05 -0.68 -5.09
C GLN A 411 -12.04 0.14 -4.28
N THR A 412 -11.07 -0.52 -3.64
CA THR A 412 -10.06 0.10 -2.77
C THR A 412 -8.68 0.04 -3.42
N ILE A 413 -7.84 -0.90 -3.06
CA ILE A 413 -6.42 -0.91 -3.47
C ILE A 413 -6.22 -1.00 -4.98
N GLU A 414 -7.04 -1.79 -5.69
CA GLU A 414 -6.95 -1.88 -7.16
C GLU A 414 -7.31 -0.53 -7.81
N ARG A 415 -8.32 0.16 -7.27
CA ARG A 415 -8.69 1.51 -7.72
C ARG A 415 -7.63 2.56 -7.39
N VAL A 416 -6.98 2.46 -6.21
CA VAL A 416 -5.85 3.32 -5.83
C VAL A 416 -4.73 3.18 -6.87
N PHE A 417 -4.35 1.96 -7.24
CA PHE A 417 -3.32 1.73 -8.26
C PHE A 417 -3.73 2.18 -9.65
N ALA A 418 -4.97 1.96 -10.04
CA ALA A 418 -5.49 2.46 -11.31
C ALA A 418 -5.40 3.99 -11.36
N CYS A 419 -5.87 4.68 -10.31
CA CYS A 419 -5.79 6.13 -10.20
C CYS A 419 -4.35 6.64 -10.21
N ALA A 420 -3.44 6.02 -9.42
CA ALA A 420 -2.03 6.38 -9.37
C ALA A 420 -1.35 6.28 -10.75
N LYS A 421 -1.65 5.21 -11.49
CA LYS A 421 -1.06 4.95 -12.81
C LYS A 421 -1.63 5.84 -13.92
N GLU A 422 -2.96 6.06 -13.94
CA GLU A 422 -3.63 6.79 -15.03
C GLU A 422 -3.62 8.30 -14.81
N GLN A 423 -3.80 8.75 -13.57
CA GLN A 423 -3.99 10.19 -13.29
C GLN A 423 -2.77 10.87 -12.67
N HIS A 424 -1.89 10.11 -11.99
CA HIS A 424 -0.80 10.67 -11.19
C HIS A 424 0.60 10.28 -11.68
N GLY A 425 0.70 9.58 -12.82
CA GLY A 425 1.96 9.29 -13.50
C GLY A 425 2.80 8.15 -12.90
N MET A 426 2.21 7.24 -12.10
CA MET A 426 2.94 6.16 -11.43
C MET A 426 3.42 5.04 -12.38
N ARG A 427 2.99 4.98 -13.64
CA ARG A 427 3.37 3.89 -14.55
C ARG A 427 4.87 3.79 -14.77
N TYR A 428 5.57 4.92 -14.73
CA TYR A 428 6.97 5.04 -15.08
C TYR A 428 7.67 6.11 -14.25
N THR A 429 8.90 5.82 -13.78
CA THR A 429 9.76 6.82 -13.14
C THR A 429 10.90 7.26 -14.06
N HIS A 430 11.20 8.55 -14.05
CA HIS A 430 12.40 9.12 -14.69
C HIS A 430 13.59 9.19 -13.74
N LEU A 431 13.34 8.98 -12.45
CA LEU A 431 14.36 8.98 -11.42
C LEU A 431 15.05 7.62 -11.34
N ARG A 432 16.25 7.59 -10.81
CA ARG A 432 17.05 6.40 -10.56
C ARG A 432 17.48 6.35 -9.11
N GLY A 433 17.58 5.14 -8.59
CA GLY A 433 17.92 4.88 -7.20
C GLY A 433 16.70 4.88 -6.27
N LEU A 434 16.70 3.95 -5.32
CA LEU A 434 15.58 3.64 -4.43
C LEU A 434 15.12 4.89 -3.65
N ALA A 435 16.06 5.63 -3.06
CA ALA A 435 15.73 6.81 -2.25
C ALA A 435 14.99 7.90 -3.03
N ARG A 436 15.42 8.18 -4.28
CA ARG A 436 14.78 9.20 -5.13
C ARG A 436 13.40 8.76 -5.60
N VAL A 437 13.25 7.48 -5.95
CA VAL A 437 11.96 6.93 -6.37
C VAL A 437 11.00 6.87 -5.18
N THR A 438 11.49 6.54 -3.97
CA THR A 438 10.70 6.62 -2.74
C THR A 438 10.18 8.05 -2.52
N SER A 439 11.03 9.06 -2.57
CA SER A 439 10.61 10.47 -2.43
C SER A 439 9.58 10.88 -3.49
N GLN A 440 9.74 10.42 -4.74
CA GLN A 440 8.76 10.66 -5.81
C GLN A 440 7.40 10.04 -5.48
N LEU A 441 7.37 8.77 -5.06
CA LEU A 441 6.12 8.07 -4.76
C LEU A 441 5.47 8.62 -3.49
N THR A 442 6.24 9.05 -2.50
CA THR A 442 5.72 9.73 -1.30
C THR A 442 4.93 10.97 -1.68
N LEU A 443 5.48 11.85 -2.53
CA LEU A 443 4.78 13.04 -3.02
C LEU A 443 3.60 12.72 -3.95
N LEU A 444 3.70 11.64 -4.73
CA LEU A 444 2.60 11.18 -5.57
C LEU A 444 1.41 10.73 -4.71
N PHE A 445 1.64 9.88 -3.72
CA PHE A 445 0.59 9.43 -2.81
C PHE A 445 0.06 10.57 -1.91
N ALA A 446 0.93 11.49 -1.47
CA ALA A 446 0.54 12.72 -0.81
C ALA A 446 -0.43 13.54 -1.67
N SER A 447 -0.13 13.69 -2.97
CA SER A 447 -0.99 14.40 -3.94
C SER A 447 -2.34 13.71 -4.15
N MET A 448 -2.38 12.37 -4.16
CA MET A 448 -3.61 11.61 -4.24
C MET A 448 -4.49 11.83 -3.01
N ASN A 449 -3.91 11.71 -1.82
CA ASN A 449 -4.60 11.95 -0.55
C ASN A 449 -5.10 13.41 -0.48
N LEU A 450 -4.27 14.37 -0.88
CA LEU A 450 -4.58 15.78 -0.89
C LEU A 450 -5.76 16.13 -1.81
N LYS A 451 -5.75 15.61 -3.05
CA LYS A 451 -6.87 15.76 -4.00
C LYS A 451 -8.17 15.24 -3.41
N LYS A 452 -8.12 14.10 -2.74
CA LYS A 452 -9.28 13.46 -2.12
C LYS A 452 -9.77 14.26 -0.92
N LEU A 453 -8.88 14.62 -0.01
CA LEU A 453 -9.15 15.47 1.15
C LEU A 453 -9.85 16.76 0.72
N ALA A 454 -9.29 17.49 -0.25
CA ALA A 454 -9.83 18.74 -0.75
C ALA A 454 -11.23 18.57 -1.35
N THR A 455 -11.45 17.49 -2.12
CA THR A 455 -12.75 17.21 -2.72
C THR A 455 -13.80 16.87 -1.65
N TRP A 456 -13.44 16.14 -0.61
CA TRP A 456 -14.36 15.75 0.44
C TRP A 456 -14.69 16.92 1.38
N LYS A 457 -13.70 17.73 1.75
CA LYS A 457 -13.94 18.96 2.53
C LYS A 457 -14.87 19.92 1.79
N ASP A 458 -14.67 20.11 0.48
CA ASP A 458 -15.51 20.97 -0.35
C ASP A 458 -16.96 20.46 -0.43
N ARG A 459 -17.16 19.15 -0.60
CA ARG A 459 -18.50 18.51 -0.59
C ARG A 459 -19.19 18.64 0.76
N ASN A 460 -18.49 18.38 1.85
CA ASN A 460 -19.05 18.49 3.18
C ASN A 460 -19.37 19.94 3.55
N GLY A 461 -18.54 20.90 3.15
CA GLY A 461 -18.82 22.31 3.30
C GLY A 461 -20.09 22.73 2.54
N LEU A 462 -20.27 22.25 1.31
CA LEU A 462 -21.48 22.50 0.52
C LEU A 462 -22.72 21.88 1.16
N LEU A 463 -22.65 20.64 1.64
CA LEU A 463 -23.75 19.98 2.35
C LEU A 463 -24.15 20.75 3.61
N CYS A 464 -23.17 21.18 4.41
CA CYS A 464 -23.44 21.99 5.60
C CYS A 464 -24.11 23.34 5.26
N LEU A 465 -23.72 23.98 4.15
CA LEU A 465 -24.38 25.20 3.68
C LEU A 465 -25.82 24.95 3.21
N LEU A 466 -26.06 23.85 2.50
CA LEU A 466 -27.39 23.46 2.04
C LEU A 466 -28.32 23.15 3.23
N GLU A 467 -27.83 22.44 4.25
CA GLU A 467 -28.58 22.18 5.49
C GLU A 467 -28.93 23.46 6.21
N LYS A 468 -27.98 24.41 6.36
CA LYS A 468 -28.24 25.72 6.94
C LYS A 468 -29.30 26.49 6.17
N LEU A 469 -29.18 26.52 4.82
CA LEU A 469 -30.19 27.14 3.96
C LEU A 469 -31.57 26.48 4.12
N LEU A 470 -31.61 25.17 4.20
CA LEU A 470 -32.87 24.41 4.39
C LEU A 470 -33.54 24.73 5.73
N ILE A 471 -32.75 24.89 6.80
CA ILE A 471 -33.22 25.31 8.13
C ILE A 471 -33.78 26.75 8.05
N ILE A 472 -33.09 27.66 7.38
CA ILE A 472 -33.54 29.06 7.17
C ILE A 472 -34.86 29.09 6.42
N VAL A 473 -34.95 28.33 5.32
CA VAL A 473 -36.17 28.24 4.49
C VAL A 473 -37.32 27.64 5.29
N LYS A 474 -37.09 26.54 6.01
CA LYS A 474 -38.11 25.95 6.89
C LYS A 474 -38.56 26.91 8.01
N GLY A 475 -37.62 27.67 8.57
CA GLY A 475 -37.95 28.73 9.55
C GLY A 475 -38.81 29.84 8.97
N TYR A 476 -38.53 30.25 7.75
CA TYR A 476 -39.34 31.25 7.04
C TYR A 476 -40.78 30.79 6.77
N PHE A 477 -40.95 29.55 6.30
CA PHE A 477 -42.30 28.99 6.09
C PHE A 477 -43.08 28.76 7.38
N ARG A 478 -42.40 28.53 8.51
CA ARG A 478 -43.06 28.44 9.82
C ARG A 478 -43.49 29.78 10.42
N ASN A 479 -42.81 30.85 10.08
CA ASN A 479 -43.12 32.20 10.60
C ASN A 479 -42.87 33.30 9.55
N PRO A 480 -43.78 33.45 8.56
CA PRO A 480 -43.61 34.38 7.41
C PRO A 480 -43.63 35.87 7.79
N LYS A 481 -43.88 36.21 9.06
CA LYS A 481 -43.83 37.60 9.55
C LYS A 481 -42.42 38.09 9.84
N VAL A 482 -41.39 37.24 9.76
CA VAL A 482 -39.99 37.66 9.95
C VAL A 482 -39.37 37.93 8.58
N PRO A 483 -38.75 39.10 8.36
CA PRO A 483 -38.10 39.42 7.08
C PRO A 483 -37.04 38.38 6.71
N PHE A 484 -37.10 37.89 5.47
CA PHE A 484 -36.20 36.82 4.97
C PHE A 484 -34.71 37.16 5.19
N LEU A 485 -34.33 38.41 4.98
CA LEU A 485 -32.94 38.87 5.20
C LEU A 485 -32.46 38.73 6.65
N SER A 486 -33.31 38.97 7.65
CA SER A 486 -32.95 38.83 9.07
C SER A 486 -32.77 37.37 9.47
N THR A 487 -33.54 36.48 8.87
CA THR A 487 -33.45 35.03 9.11
C THR A 487 -32.18 34.46 8.48
N VAL A 488 -31.81 34.91 7.28
CA VAL A 488 -30.56 34.55 6.60
C VAL A 488 -29.36 35.03 7.43
N TRP A 489 -29.37 36.25 7.94
CA TRP A 489 -28.28 36.84 8.71
C TRP A 489 -28.04 36.11 10.05
N LYS A 490 -29.10 35.79 10.78
CA LYS A 490 -29.02 34.99 12.02
C LYS A 490 -28.52 33.54 11.78
N GLY A 491 -28.94 32.88 10.70
CA GLY A 491 -28.53 31.51 10.37
C GLY A 491 -27.07 31.38 9.94
N LEU A 492 -26.50 32.43 9.30
CA LEU A 492 -25.10 32.44 8.85
C LEU A 492 -24.09 32.73 9.97
N HIS A 493 -24.51 33.40 11.06
CA HIS A 493 -23.65 33.77 12.19
C HIS A 493 -23.76 32.88 13.42
N THR A 494 -24.60 31.84 13.42
CA THR A 494 -24.55 30.79 14.44
C THR A 494 -23.29 29.96 14.28
N GLN A 495 -22.48 29.88 15.33
CA GLN A 495 -21.27 29.05 15.38
C GLN A 495 -21.58 27.61 14.93
N PRO A 496 -20.65 26.94 14.25
CA PRO A 496 -20.83 25.54 13.87
C PRO A 496 -21.02 24.73 15.15
N LEU A 497 -22.15 24.06 15.27
CA LEU A 497 -22.33 23.00 16.23
C LEU A 497 -21.30 21.91 15.90
N LEU A 498 -20.26 21.87 16.71
CA LEU A 498 -19.41 20.71 16.83
C LEU A 498 -20.32 19.55 17.26
N HIS A 499 -20.77 18.74 16.30
CA HIS A 499 -21.28 17.43 16.59
C HIS A 499 -20.09 16.61 17.14
N SER A 500 -19.92 16.70 18.46
CA SER A 500 -19.20 15.68 19.20
C SER A 500 -19.98 14.38 18.98
N TYR A 501 -19.47 13.50 18.17
CA TYR A 501 -19.81 12.09 18.23
C TYR A 501 -19.36 11.61 19.63
N LYS A 502 -20.24 11.69 20.59
CA LYS A 502 -20.13 10.90 21.81
C LYS A 502 -20.31 9.45 21.38
N GLY A 503 -19.21 8.76 21.18
CA GLY A 503 -19.19 7.31 21.19
C GLY A 503 -19.79 6.87 22.51
N ASN A 504 -20.86 6.11 22.46
CA ASN A 504 -21.39 5.38 23.61
C ASN A 504 -20.32 4.40 24.08
N HIS A 505 -19.50 4.83 25.03
CA HIS A 505 -18.79 3.91 25.89
C HIS A 505 -19.84 3.24 26.79
N ALA A 506 -20.32 2.08 26.35
CA ALA A 506 -20.94 1.14 27.22
C ALA A 506 -19.87 0.68 28.22
N THR A 507 -19.96 1.20 29.43
CA THR A 507 -19.23 0.70 30.59
C THR A 507 -19.69 -0.72 30.87
N LEU A 508 -18.89 -1.69 30.46
CA LEU A 508 -19.01 -3.06 30.96
C LEU A 508 -18.45 -3.07 32.39
N SER A 509 -19.38 -3.09 33.35
CA SER A 509 -19.10 -3.40 34.73
C SER A 509 -18.54 -4.82 34.83
N ALA A 510 -17.41 -4.94 35.51
CA ALA A 510 -16.80 -6.22 35.87
C ALA A 510 -17.73 -7.05 36.76
N PRO A 511 -17.84 -8.38 36.59
CA PRO A 511 -18.45 -9.22 37.57
C PRO A 511 -17.51 -9.45 38.74
N ALA A 512 -18.07 -9.25 39.96
CA ALA A 512 -17.42 -9.58 41.21
C ALA A 512 -17.13 -11.08 41.33
N LYS A 513 -16.07 -11.37 42.06
CA LYS A 513 -15.62 -12.71 42.48
C LYS A 513 -16.73 -13.56 43.09
N LEU A 514 -16.86 -14.79 42.66
CA LEU A 514 -16.95 -15.98 43.47
C LEU A 514 -16.32 -17.15 42.71
#